data_0d992698395c0bd58f23037c94651165
#
_entry.id   0d992698395c0bd58f23037c94651165
#
_cell.length_a   1.000
_cell.length_b   1.000
_cell.length_c   1.000
_cell.angle_alpha   90.00
_cell.angle_beta   90.00
_cell.angle_gamma   90.00
#
_symmetry.space_group_name_H-M   'P 1'
#
loop_
_entity.id
_entity.type
_entity.pdbx_description
1 polymer ?
#
loop_
_entity_poly.entity_id
_entity_poly.type
_entity_poly.pdbx_seq_one_letter_code
_entity_poly.pdbx_strand_id
1 'polypeptide(L)'
;TIKDNTPAADGEEYFATSLLFASARWGNGEGIYNYNKEAQEILKTMLHQADDGQGVNMFNKEHKMPVFCPIGNAATFSDPSYHLPHFYELFAEYHLPAFYEVWAREAEQDNDFWSEAAEASRQHFKDATNEKTGLGPDYSEYSGAAKNEGNHGDFRFDAWRIAANIACDYAWWAQDDWATTHANRIQSFFYDQGVDSYGNQWSLDGKNLSPDHSPGLVAMNAT
;
A
#
# COMPACT_ATOMS: atom_id res chain seq x y z
N THR A 1 6.54 -24.72 8.28
CA THR A 1 5.19 -25.14 7.87
C THR A 1 4.45 -23.92 7.35
N ILE A 2 4.08 -23.91 6.07
CA ILE A 2 3.21 -22.87 5.49
C ILE A 2 1.85 -23.05 6.15
N LYS A 3 1.33 -22.00 6.79
CA LYS A 3 0.02 -22.00 7.43
C LYS A 3 -1.09 -21.63 6.44
N ASP A 4 -0.77 -20.73 5.54
CA ASP A 4 -1.57 -20.28 4.43
C ASP A 4 -0.66 -20.08 3.23
N ASN A 5 -1.11 -20.40 2.04
CA ASN A 5 -0.36 -20.21 0.80
C ASN A 5 -0.98 -19.12 -0.10
N THR A 6 -1.88 -18.34 0.45
CA THR A 6 -2.50 -17.20 -0.25
C THR A 6 -1.58 -15.98 -0.07
N PRO A 7 -0.98 -15.47 -1.15
CA PRO A 7 -0.14 -14.27 -1.08
C PRO A 7 -1.00 -13.02 -0.89
N ALA A 8 -0.41 -11.98 -0.33
CA ALA A 8 -0.94 -10.64 -0.26
C ALA A 8 0.02 -9.69 -1.00
N ALA A 9 -0.49 -8.78 -1.83
CA ALA A 9 0.33 -8.00 -2.75
C ALA A 9 1.39 -7.13 -2.04
N ASP A 10 1.09 -6.60 -0.86
CA ASP A 10 1.99 -5.76 -0.09
C ASP A 10 3.30 -6.48 0.29
N GLY A 11 3.27 -7.77 0.53
CA GLY A 11 4.47 -8.56 0.82
C GLY A 11 5.49 -8.51 -0.32
N GLU A 12 5.06 -8.76 -1.53
CA GLU A 12 5.88 -8.72 -2.74
C GLU A 12 6.35 -7.29 -3.05
N GLU A 13 5.54 -6.28 -2.80
CA GLU A 13 5.92 -4.86 -2.96
C GLU A 13 7.09 -4.50 -2.04
N TYR A 14 7.02 -4.89 -0.75
CA TYR A 14 8.13 -4.70 0.20
C TYR A 14 9.38 -5.50 -0.19
N PHE A 15 9.24 -6.73 -0.67
CA PHE A 15 10.38 -7.53 -1.12
C PHE A 15 11.05 -6.91 -2.34
N ALA A 16 10.29 -6.52 -3.37
CA ALA A 16 10.84 -5.87 -4.56
C ALA A 16 11.59 -4.58 -4.19
N THR A 17 10.96 -3.72 -3.38
CA THR A 17 11.58 -2.48 -2.90
C THR A 17 12.86 -2.74 -2.10
N SER A 18 12.84 -3.72 -1.18
CA SER A 18 14.01 -4.07 -0.38
C SER A 18 15.16 -4.57 -1.24
N LEU A 19 14.87 -5.34 -2.29
CA LEU A 19 15.88 -5.83 -3.23
C LEU A 19 16.45 -4.71 -4.10
N LEU A 20 15.64 -3.75 -4.53
CA LEU A 20 16.11 -2.55 -5.22
C LEU A 20 17.06 -1.73 -4.32
N PHE A 21 16.68 -1.53 -3.05
CA PHE A 21 17.56 -0.88 -2.08
C PHE A 21 18.87 -1.66 -1.84
N ALA A 22 18.79 -2.99 -1.75
CA ALA A 22 19.96 -3.84 -1.60
C ALA A 22 20.89 -3.74 -2.81
N SER A 23 20.32 -3.77 -4.03
CA SER A 23 21.04 -3.56 -5.28
C SER A 23 21.79 -2.24 -5.30
N ALA A 24 21.10 -1.16 -4.93
CA ALA A 24 21.69 0.17 -4.87
C ALA A 24 22.79 0.29 -3.80
N ARG A 25 22.61 -0.33 -2.65
CA ARG A 25 23.54 -0.21 -1.51
C ARG A 25 24.77 -1.09 -1.64
N TRP A 26 24.61 -2.30 -2.16
CA TRP A 26 25.65 -3.33 -2.15
C TRP A 26 26.05 -3.82 -3.55
N GLY A 27 25.35 -3.37 -4.59
CA GLY A 27 25.52 -3.87 -5.96
C GLY A 27 24.89 -5.25 -6.15
N ASN A 28 25.08 -5.80 -7.35
CA ASN A 28 24.52 -7.09 -7.74
C ASN A 28 25.62 -8.16 -7.79
N GLY A 29 25.41 -9.26 -7.07
CA GLY A 29 26.24 -10.45 -7.11
C GLY A 29 25.75 -11.50 -8.12
N GLU A 30 26.14 -12.75 -7.91
CA GLU A 30 25.72 -13.89 -8.72
C GLU A 30 24.57 -14.66 -8.05
N GLY A 31 23.74 -15.32 -8.87
CA GLY A 31 22.61 -16.11 -8.40
C GLY A 31 21.62 -15.27 -7.60
N ILE A 32 21.19 -15.74 -6.44
CA ILE A 32 20.22 -15.06 -5.55
C ILE A 32 20.74 -13.73 -4.98
N TYR A 33 22.01 -13.43 -5.13
CA TYR A 33 22.60 -12.15 -4.73
C TYR A 33 22.58 -11.11 -5.86
N ASN A 34 22.01 -11.44 -7.01
CA ASN A 34 21.67 -10.46 -8.03
C ASN A 34 20.36 -9.79 -7.67
N TYR A 35 20.40 -8.87 -6.72
CA TYR A 35 19.24 -8.25 -6.10
C TYR A 35 18.34 -7.56 -7.12
N ASN A 36 18.90 -6.87 -8.12
CA ASN A 36 18.08 -6.24 -9.16
C ASN A 36 17.29 -7.29 -9.95
N LYS A 37 17.96 -8.38 -10.38
CA LYS A 37 17.27 -9.44 -11.13
C LYS A 37 16.13 -10.06 -10.33
N GLU A 38 16.34 -10.34 -9.05
CA GLU A 38 15.29 -10.89 -8.17
C GLU A 38 14.14 -9.89 -8.00
N ALA A 39 14.42 -8.58 -7.88
CA ALA A 39 13.38 -7.54 -7.83
C ALA A 39 12.55 -7.52 -9.13
N GLN A 40 13.20 -7.52 -10.30
CA GLN A 40 12.52 -7.51 -11.60
C GLN A 40 11.62 -8.75 -11.80
N GLU A 41 12.07 -9.93 -11.36
CA GLU A 41 11.25 -11.14 -11.42
C GLU A 41 10.00 -11.05 -10.52
N ILE A 42 10.10 -10.43 -9.35
CA ILE A 42 8.95 -10.16 -8.48
C ILE A 42 7.99 -9.20 -9.17
N LEU A 43 8.45 -8.02 -9.61
CA LEU A 43 7.61 -7.01 -10.27
C LEU A 43 6.91 -7.57 -11.50
N LYS A 44 7.64 -8.32 -12.33
CA LYS A 44 7.07 -9.01 -13.48
C LYS A 44 6.00 -10.02 -13.06
N THR A 45 6.25 -10.83 -12.04
CA THR A 45 5.30 -11.81 -11.55
C THR A 45 4.03 -11.16 -11.05
N MET A 46 4.13 -10.05 -10.30
CA MET A 46 2.97 -9.33 -9.78
C MET A 46 2.01 -8.88 -10.88
N LEU A 47 2.51 -8.49 -12.05
CA LEU A 47 1.71 -7.97 -13.16
C LEU A 47 1.36 -9.02 -14.22
N HIS A 48 2.15 -10.08 -14.35
CA HIS A 48 2.10 -10.96 -15.52
C HIS A 48 1.91 -12.45 -15.21
N GLN A 49 1.78 -12.85 -13.96
CA GLN A 49 1.62 -14.27 -13.61
C GLN A 49 0.37 -14.91 -14.22
N ALA A 50 -0.63 -14.13 -14.60
CA ALA A 50 -1.87 -14.61 -15.21
C ALA A 50 -1.91 -14.45 -16.75
N ASP A 51 -0.85 -13.98 -17.39
CA ASP A 51 -0.84 -13.70 -18.83
C ASP A 51 -0.93 -14.98 -19.69
N ASP A 52 -0.61 -16.13 -19.13
CA ASP A 52 -0.81 -17.45 -19.75
C ASP A 52 -2.23 -18.02 -19.55
N GLY A 53 -3.13 -17.26 -18.93
CA GLY A 53 -4.51 -17.64 -18.63
C GLY A 53 -4.65 -18.49 -17.36
N GLN A 54 -3.61 -18.62 -16.55
CA GLN A 54 -3.64 -19.33 -15.28
C GLN A 54 -3.46 -18.35 -14.12
N GLY A 55 -4.32 -18.46 -13.11
CA GLY A 55 -4.23 -17.63 -11.92
C GLY A 55 -4.78 -16.20 -12.09
N VAL A 56 -4.36 -15.32 -11.21
CA VAL A 56 -4.76 -13.90 -11.15
C VAL A 56 -3.52 -13.07 -10.86
N ASN A 57 -3.39 -11.91 -11.49
CA ASN A 57 -2.32 -10.96 -11.17
C ASN A 57 -2.52 -10.33 -9.78
N MET A 58 -1.45 -9.88 -9.16
CA MET A 58 -1.52 -9.18 -7.87
C MET A 58 -2.05 -7.75 -8.01
N PHE A 59 -2.07 -7.22 -9.23
CA PHE A 59 -2.67 -5.94 -9.56
C PHE A 59 -3.82 -6.12 -10.56
N ASN A 60 -4.91 -5.40 -10.33
CA ASN A 60 -5.96 -5.23 -11.31
C ASN A 60 -5.46 -4.25 -12.39
N LYS A 61 -5.30 -4.73 -13.64
CA LYS A 61 -4.73 -3.92 -14.74
C LYS A 61 -5.67 -2.80 -15.22
N GLU A 62 -6.97 -2.92 -15.01
CA GLU A 62 -7.95 -1.90 -15.37
C GLU A 62 -7.94 -0.74 -14.36
N HIS A 63 -7.98 -1.07 -13.07
CA HIS A 63 -8.01 -0.07 -11.99
C HIS A 63 -6.61 0.41 -11.57
N LYS A 64 -5.52 -0.27 -11.99
CA LYS A 64 -4.13 0.03 -11.58
C LYS A 64 -3.92 -0.05 -10.07
N MET A 65 -4.59 -0.98 -9.42
CA MET A 65 -4.61 -1.13 -7.96
C MET A 65 -4.28 -2.55 -7.54
N PRO A 66 -3.64 -2.76 -6.35
CA PRO A 66 -3.44 -4.08 -5.82
C PRO A 66 -4.78 -4.75 -5.54
N VAL A 67 -4.86 -6.06 -5.77
CA VAL A 67 -5.99 -6.88 -5.32
C VAL A 67 -5.77 -7.27 -3.86
N PHE A 68 -6.85 -7.53 -3.12
CA PHE A 68 -6.69 -8.00 -1.74
C PHE A 68 -5.89 -9.31 -1.68
N CYS A 69 -6.30 -10.33 -2.43
CA CYS A 69 -5.51 -11.54 -2.65
C CYS A 69 -5.74 -12.05 -4.07
N PRO A 70 -4.72 -12.55 -4.79
CA PRO A 70 -4.84 -12.97 -6.17
C PRO A 70 -5.50 -14.36 -6.30
N ILE A 71 -6.65 -14.55 -5.67
CA ILE A 71 -7.41 -15.81 -5.68
C ILE A 71 -8.92 -15.58 -5.61
N GLY A 72 -9.67 -16.16 -6.55
CA GLY A 72 -11.13 -16.16 -6.53
C GLY A 72 -11.78 -14.81 -6.31
N ASN A 73 -12.75 -14.72 -5.40
CA ASN A 73 -13.46 -13.47 -5.11
C ASN A 73 -12.56 -12.41 -4.43
N ALA A 74 -11.51 -12.81 -3.75
CA ALA A 74 -10.57 -11.89 -3.10
C ALA A 74 -9.76 -11.04 -4.10
N ALA A 75 -9.76 -11.41 -5.38
CA ALA A 75 -9.15 -10.63 -6.45
C ALA A 75 -10.08 -9.57 -7.07
N THR A 76 -11.31 -9.42 -6.56
CA THR A 76 -12.30 -8.46 -7.11
C THR A 76 -12.41 -7.16 -6.32
N PHE A 77 -11.64 -7.01 -5.27
CA PHE A 77 -11.62 -5.84 -4.40
C PHE A 77 -10.20 -5.60 -3.85
N SER A 78 -9.99 -4.49 -3.16
CA SER A 78 -8.70 -4.08 -2.62
C SER A 78 -8.75 -3.93 -1.10
N ASP A 79 -7.57 -3.87 -0.50
CA ASP A 79 -7.33 -3.38 0.86
C ASP A 79 -6.60 -2.03 0.74
N PRO A 80 -7.16 -0.90 1.22
CA PRO A 80 -6.48 0.39 1.13
C PRO A 80 -5.10 0.42 1.79
N SER A 81 -4.83 -0.45 2.77
CA SER A 81 -3.53 -0.54 3.42
C SER A 81 -2.45 -1.22 2.56
N TYR A 82 -2.82 -1.89 1.46
CA TYR A 82 -1.88 -2.49 0.50
C TYR A 82 -1.41 -1.48 -0.56
N HIS A 83 -2.02 -0.29 -0.62
CA HIS A 83 -1.61 0.73 -1.56
C HIS A 83 -0.32 1.41 -1.07
N LEU A 84 0.76 1.25 -1.81
CA LEU A 84 2.08 1.79 -1.50
C LEU A 84 2.59 2.69 -2.66
N PRO A 85 1.92 3.82 -2.93
CA PRO A 85 2.25 4.68 -4.08
C PRO A 85 3.70 5.15 -4.06
N HIS A 86 4.31 5.31 -2.89
CA HIS A 86 5.72 5.64 -2.76
C HIS A 86 6.67 4.55 -3.31
N PHE A 87 6.26 3.28 -3.30
CA PHE A 87 7.01 2.21 -3.97
C PHE A 87 6.73 2.19 -5.48
N TYR A 88 5.48 2.46 -5.88
CA TYR A 88 5.12 2.48 -7.30
C TYR A 88 5.83 3.60 -8.06
N GLU A 89 5.99 4.77 -7.46
CA GLU A 89 6.85 5.82 -8.01
C GLU A 89 8.30 5.36 -8.16
N LEU A 90 8.84 4.64 -7.18
CA LEU A 90 10.17 4.05 -7.30
C LEU A 90 10.25 3.05 -8.46
N PHE A 91 9.22 2.24 -8.69
CA PHE A 91 9.17 1.29 -9.79
C PHE A 91 8.99 1.98 -11.15
N ALA A 92 8.27 3.11 -11.18
CA ALA A 92 8.02 3.90 -12.39
C ALA A 92 9.22 4.74 -12.82
N GLU A 93 10.02 5.21 -11.87
CA GLU A 93 11.02 6.23 -12.15
C GLU A 93 12.26 5.71 -12.89
N TYR A 94 12.38 6.19 -14.11
CA TYR A 94 13.56 6.02 -14.95
C TYR A 94 14.55 7.19 -14.86
N HIS A 95 14.23 8.32 -14.19
CA HIS A 95 14.97 9.56 -14.27
C HIS A 95 14.92 10.46 -13.03
N LEU A 96 15.62 10.14 -11.95
CA LEU A 96 15.96 11.15 -10.95
C LEU A 96 17.42 11.60 -11.06
N PRO A 97 17.68 12.85 -11.51
CA PRO A 97 19.04 13.36 -11.70
C PRO A 97 19.92 13.41 -10.45
N ALA A 98 19.36 13.48 -9.27
CA ALA A 98 20.09 13.64 -8.02
C ALA A 98 20.70 12.34 -7.45
N PHE A 99 20.28 11.17 -7.94
CA PHE A 99 20.73 9.86 -7.47
C PHE A 99 21.33 8.99 -8.59
N TYR A 100 21.72 9.57 -9.70
CA TYR A 100 22.12 8.91 -10.95
C TYR A 100 23.19 7.81 -10.84
N GLU A 101 24.02 7.82 -9.83
CA GLU A 101 25.08 6.81 -9.71
C GLU A 101 24.63 5.55 -8.96
N VAL A 102 23.50 5.60 -8.23
CA VAL A 102 23.08 4.53 -7.30
C VAL A 102 21.79 3.81 -7.74
N TRP A 103 20.87 4.51 -8.45
CA TRP A 103 19.49 4.04 -8.67
C TRP A 103 19.11 3.75 -10.12
N ALA A 104 20.06 3.66 -11.00
CA ALA A 104 19.87 3.67 -12.45
C ALA A 104 19.26 2.38 -13.05
N ARG A 105 18.42 1.61 -12.35
CA ARG A 105 17.79 0.39 -12.93
C ARG A 105 16.56 -0.06 -12.14
N GLU A 106 15.52 0.69 -12.19
CA GLU A 106 14.19 0.38 -11.66
C GLU A 106 13.50 -0.71 -12.48
N ALA A 107 12.17 -0.82 -12.46
CA ALA A 107 11.51 -1.83 -13.26
C ALA A 107 11.94 -1.76 -14.72
N GLU A 108 12.41 -2.87 -15.27
CA GLU A 108 12.83 -2.94 -16.67
C GLU A 108 11.66 -2.89 -17.64
N GLN A 109 10.45 -3.08 -17.12
CA GLN A 109 9.19 -3.11 -17.87
C GLN A 109 8.07 -2.44 -17.03
N ASP A 110 7.01 -2.03 -17.71
CA ASP A 110 5.77 -1.54 -17.10
C ASP A 110 5.86 -0.22 -16.31
N ASN A 111 6.85 0.63 -16.58
CA ASN A 111 7.03 1.92 -15.89
C ASN A 111 5.77 2.79 -15.94
N ASP A 112 5.09 2.86 -17.10
CA ASP A 112 3.84 3.61 -17.26
C ASP A 112 2.74 3.04 -16.34
N PHE A 113 2.66 1.71 -16.20
CA PHE A 113 1.72 1.08 -15.29
C PHE A 113 1.98 1.48 -13.84
N TRP A 114 3.24 1.47 -13.39
CA TRP A 114 3.58 1.82 -12.02
C TRP A 114 3.31 3.29 -11.71
N SER A 115 3.57 4.20 -12.65
CA SER A 115 3.21 5.62 -12.52
C SER A 115 1.69 5.80 -12.38
N GLU A 116 0.91 5.15 -13.24
CA GLU A 116 -0.56 5.16 -13.16
C GLU A 116 -1.07 4.53 -11.85
N ALA A 117 -0.41 3.49 -11.35
CA ALA A 117 -0.75 2.83 -10.09
C ALA A 117 -0.50 3.74 -8.87
N ALA A 118 0.57 4.54 -8.90
CA ALA A 118 0.83 5.53 -7.86
C ALA A 118 -0.28 6.60 -7.82
N GLU A 119 -0.67 7.15 -8.97
CA GLU A 119 -1.77 8.12 -9.07
C GLU A 119 -3.12 7.51 -8.64
N ALA A 120 -3.42 6.30 -9.12
CA ALA A 120 -4.65 5.58 -8.77
C ALA A 120 -4.73 5.32 -7.26
N SER A 121 -3.62 4.95 -6.62
CA SER A 121 -3.56 4.71 -5.19
C SER A 121 -3.74 5.97 -4.35
N ARG A 122 -3.16 7.11 -4.75
CA ARG A 122 -3.39 8.41 -4.11
C ARG A 122 -4.86 8.82 -4.22
N GLN A 123 -5.48 8.63 -5.38
CA GLN A 123 -6.90 8.90 -5.55
C GLN A 123 -7.75 7.95 -4.69
N HIS A 124 -7.38 6.67 -4.65
CA HIS A 124 -8.09 5.67 -3.84
C HIS A 124 -8.08 6.01 -2.34
N PHE A 125 -7.00 6.52 -1.79
CA PHE A 125 -6.96 6.99 -0.40
C PHE A 125 -7.98 8.11 -0.15
N LYS A 126 -8.15 9.04 -1.10
CA LYS A 126 -9.14 10.12 -0.99
C LYS A 126 -10.56 9.58 -1.00
N ASP A 127 -10.83 8.63 -1.90
CA ASP A 127 -12.16 8.05 -2.09
C ASP A 127 -12.56 7.09 -0.95
N ALA A 128 -11.58 6.37 -0.37
CA ALA A 128 -11.81 5.38 0.68
C ALA A 128 -11.87 5.97 2.09
N THR A 129 -11.26 7.14 2.34
CA THR A 129 -11.20 7.71 3.68
C THR A 129 -12.34 8.69 3.95
N ASN A 130 -12.87 8.64 5.17
CA ASN A 130 -13.95 9.52 5.58
C ASN A 130 -13.47 10.97 5.72
N GLU A 131 -14.19 11.91 5.11
CA GLU A 131 -13.83 13.33 5.07
C GLU A 131 -13.78 14.03 6.43
N LYS A 132 -14.43 13.50 7.46
CA LYS A 132 -14.48 14.09 8.81
C LYS A 132 -13.46 13.47 9.74
N THR A 133 -13.35 12.13 9.72
CA THR A 133 -12.52 11.39 10.68
C THR A 133 -11.14 11.04 10.13
N GLY A 134 -10.98 10.94 8.81
CA GLY A 134 -9.78 10.40 8.17
C GLY A 134 -9.69 8.88 8.21
N LEU A 135 -10.67 8.18 8.79
CA LEU A 135 -10.66 6.73 8.89
C LEU A 135 -10.97 6.08 7.54
N GLY A 136 -10.19 5.10 7.13
CA GLY A 136 -10.42 4.27 5.95
C GLY A 136 -10.84 2.85 6.34
N PRO A 137 -11.53 2.10 5.47
CA PRO A 137 -11.93 0.73 5.74
C PRO A 137 -10.73 -0.24 5.63
N ASP A 138 -10.88 -1.41 6.22
CA ASP A 138 -9.94 -2.51 6.04
C ASP A 138 -10.06 -3.11 4.62
N TYR A 139 -11.28 -3.31 4.12
CA TYR A 139 -11.54 -3.69 2.72
C TYR A 139 -12.35 -2.63 1.98
N SER A 140 -12.01 -2.41 0.71
CA SER A 140 -12.73 -1.49 -0.17
C SER A 140 -12.94 -2.06 -1.56
N GLU A 141 -14.01 -1.66 -2.21
CA GLU A 141 -14.13 -1.77 -3.66
C GLU A 141 -13.10 -0.84 -4.33
N TYR A 142 -12.75 -1.08 -5.59
CA TYR A 142 -11.84 -0.21 -6.34
C TYR A 142 -12.33 1.24 -6.48
N SER A 143 -13.60 1.49 -6.25
CA SER A 143 -14.18 2.84 -6.17
C SER A 143 -13.90 3.58 -4.86
N GLY A 144 -13.23 2.96 -3.90
CA GLY A 144 -13.06 3.48 -2.53
C GLY A 144 -14.22 3.15 -1.60
N ALA A 145 -15.36 2.66 -2.09
CA ALA A 145 -16.48 2.30 -1.22
C ALA A 145 -16.11 1.17 -0.26
N ALA A 146 -16.43 1.33 1.02
CA ALA A 146 -16.16 0.31 2.03
C ALA A 146 -16.84 -1.01 1.70
N LYS A 147 -16.08 -2.12 1.74
CA LYS A 147 -16.58 -3.47 1.50
C LYS A 147 -16.83 -4.17 2.82
N ASN A 148 -18.10 -4.27 3.17
CA ASN A 148 -18.51 -4.80 4.47
C ASN A 148 -18.64 -6.34 4.49
N GLU A 149 -17.59 -7.04 4.08
CA GLU A 149 -17.47 -8.49 4.21
C GLU A 149 -16.83 -8.81 5.56
N GLY A 150 -17.50 -9.56 6.43
CA GLY A 150 -16.98 -9.88 7.76
C GLY A 150 -16.70 -8.69 8.67
N ASN A 151 -17.38 -7.56 8.46
CA ASN A 151 -17.16 -6.25 9.11
C ASN A 151 -15.85 -5.56 8.72
N HIS A 152 -15.17 -5.96 7.66
CA HIS A 152 -13.95 -5.31 7.17
C HIS A 152 -14.22 -3.96 6.46
N GLY A 153 -15.47 -3.53 6.34
CA GLY A 153 -15.83 -2.16 5.95
C GLY A 153 -15.55 -1.10 7.02
N ASP A 154 -15.17 -1.51 8.22
CA ASP A 154 -14.79 -0.61 9.33
C ASP A 154 -13.28 -0.35 9.36
N PHE A 155 -12.88 0.71 10.07
CA PHE A 155 -11.46 0.97 10.38
C PHE A 155 -10.99 -0.01 11.45
N ARG A 156 -10.17 -0.97 11.07
CA ARG A 156 -9.63 -2.02 11.93
C ARG A 156 -8.39 -2.66 11.32
N PHE A 157 -7.69 -3.47 12.08
CA PHE A 157 -6.58 -4.33 11.62
C PHE A 157 -5.59 -3.58 10.70
N ASP A 158 -5.52 -4.00 9.46
CA ASP A 158 -4.56 -3.48 8.48
C ASP A 158 -4.86 -2.04 8.05
N ALA A 159 -6.11 -1.57 8.17
CA ALA A 159 -6.48 -0.18 7.92
C ALA A 159 -5.66 0.84 8.73
N TRP A 160 -5.06 0.44 9.85
CA TRP A 160 -4.17 1.32 10.62
C TRP A 160 -2.97 1.81 9.81
N ARG A 161 -2.51 1.03 8.82
CA ARG A 161 -1.36 1.37 7.97
C ARG A 161 -1.65 2.48 6.95
N ILE A 162 -2.92 2.76 6.65
CA ILE A 162 -3.31 3.77 5.65
C ILE A 162 -2.64 5.12 5.94
N ALA A 163 -2.71 5.60 7.19
CA ALA A 163 -2.11 6.88 7.58
C ALA A 163 -0.60 6.89 7.36
N ALA A 164 0.09 5.81 7.76
CA ALA A 164 1.53 5.68 7.56
C ALA A 164 1.92 5.64 6.07
N ASN A 165 1.16 4.92 5.24
CA ASN A 165 1.42 4.83 3.80
C ASN A 165 1.26 6.19 3.11
N ILE A 166 0.22 6.95 3.47
CA ILE A 166 0.00 8.33 2.97
C ILE A 166 1.14 9.25 3.43
N ALA A 167 1.56 9.16 4.69
CA ALA A 167 2.66 9.96 5.23
C ALA A 167 4.00 9.61 4.57
N CYS A 168 4.30 8.33 4.36
CA CYS A 168 5.50 7.88 3.65
C CYS A 168 5.54 8.39 2.21
N ASP A 169 4.42 8.30 1.48
CA ASP A 169 4.34 8.80 0.11
C ASP A 169 4.64 10.32 0.06
N TYR A 170 4.04 11.07 0.95
CA TYR A 170 4.32 12.52 1.02
C TYR A 170 5.77 12.83 1.43
N ALA A 171 6.31 12.09 2.40
CA ALA A 171 7.69 12.29 2.85
C ALA A 171 8.73 11.98 1.76
N TRP A 172 8.46 11.04 0.88
CA TRP A 172 9.37 10.64 -0.20
C TRP A 172 9.23 11.53 -1.44
N TRP A 173 8.00 11.86 -1.82
CA TRP A 173 7.71 12.40 -3.15
C TRP A 173 7.01 13.76 -3.13
N ALA A 174 6.32 14.10 -2.05
CA ALA A 174 5.55 15.35 -1.90
C ALA A 174 4.61 15.65 -3.08
N GLN A 175 4.02 14.60 -3.68
CA GLN A 175 3.19 14.74 -4.89
C GLN A 175 1.78 15.24 -4.60
N ASP A 176 1.26 15.02 -3.38
CA ASP A 176 -0.13 15.32 -3.06
C ASP A 176 -0.29 16.00 -1.69
N ASP A 177 -0.50 17.30 -1.70
CA ASP A 177 -0.70 18.11 -0.49
C ASP A 177 -1.93 17.68 0.34
N TRP A 178 -2.85 16.91 -0.24
CA TRP A 178 -3.97 16.31 0.49
C TRP A 178 -3.48 15.40 1.63
N ALA A 179 -2.30 14.80 1.52
CA ALA A 179 -1.70 13.99 2.56
C ALA A 179 -1.60 14.73 3.90
N THR A 180 -1.21 16.00 3.89
CA THR A 180 -1.16 16.83 5.11
C THR A 180 -2.56 17.11 5.68
N THR A 181 -3.55 17.25 4.82
CA THR A 181 -4.95 17.42 5.23
C THR A 181 -5.46 16.14 5.90
N HIS A 182 -5.15 14.96 5.32
CA HIS A 182 -5.52 13.68 5.89
C HIS A 182 -4.82 13.44 7.25
N ALA A 183 -3.51 13.67 7.34
CA ALA A 183 -2.75 13.53 8.58
C ALA A 183 -3.33 14.39 9.71
N ASN A 184 -3.60 15.67 9.45
CA ASN A 184 -4.24 16.55 10.42
C ASN A 184 -5.62 16.05 10.87
N ARG A 185 -6.40 15.51 9.94
CA ARG A 185 -7.76 15.01 10.19
C ARG A 185 -7.74 13.77 11.09
N ILE A 186 -6.98 12.76 10.74
CA ILE A 186 -6.93 11.50 11.50
C ILE A 186 -6.26 11.72 12.87
N GLN A 187 -5.21 12.52 12.96
CA GLN A 187 -4.57 12.83 14.22
C GLN A 187 -5.49 13.65 15.14
N SER A 188 -6.22 14.64 14.62
CA SER A 188 -7.22 15.38 15.39
C SER A 188 -8.32 14.46 15.90
N PHE A 189 -8.81 13.54 15.05
CA PHE A 189 -9.81 12.57 15.46
C PHE A 189 -9.35 11.75 16.67
N PHE A 190 -8.15 11.14 16.61
CA PHE A 190 -7.64 10.34 17.74
C PHE A 190 -7.24 11.16 18.95
N TYR A 191 -6.78 12.40 18.76
CA TYR A 191 -6.51 13.32 19.86
C TYR A 191 -7.77 13.59 20.69
N ASP A 192 -8.88 13.83 20.02
CA ASP A 192 -10.19 14.08 20.67
C ASP A 192 -10.74 12.84 21.41
N GLN A 193 -10.31 11.64 21.02
CA GLN A 193 -10.67 10.39 21.71
C GLN A 193 -9.82 10.11 22.95
N GLY A 194 -8.76 10.87 23.18
CA GLY A 194 -7.82 10.70 24.29
C GLY A 194 -6.61 9.83 23.94
N VAL A 195 -5.46 10.48 23.85
CA VAL A 195 -4.20 9.92 23.29
C VAL A 195 -3.76 8.63 23.96
N ASP A 196 -4.00 8.49 25.25
CA ASP A 196 -3.54 7.35 26.07
C ASP A 196 -4.53 6.17 26.08
N SER A 197 -5.69 6.30 25.43
CA SER A 197 -6.79 5.34 25.66
C SER A 197 -7.74 5.10 24.50
N TYR A 198 -7.56 5.74 23.35
CA TYR A 198 -8.47 5.54 22.22
C TYR A 198 -8.53 4.09 21.76
N GLY A 199 -9.74 3.65 21.37
CA GLY A 199 -9.96 2.30 20.88
C GLY A 199 -9.28 2.02 19.55
N ASN A 200 -9.15 0.75 19.20
CA ASN A 200 -8.42 0.31 18.01
C ASN A 200 -9.32 -0.12 16.84
N GLN A 201 -10.64 -0.05 16.99
CA GLN A 201 -11.61 -0.33 15.93
C GLN A 201 -12.73 0.72 15.96
N TRP A 202 -13.07 1.22 14.78
CA TRP A 202 -14.03 2.31 14.60
C TRP A 202 -14.85 2.11 13.34
N SER A 203 -16.14 2.48 13.40
CA SER A 203 -16.85 2.73 12.14
C SER A 203 -16.25 3.98 11.47
N LEU A 204 -16.37 4.10 10.15
CA LEU A 204 -15.77 5.22 9.43
C LEU A 204 -16.30 6.59 9.84
N ASP A 205 -17.53 6.65 10.37
CA ASP A 205 -18.15 7.87 10.92
C ASP A 205 -17.73 8.20 12.35
N GLY A 206 -16.84 7.39 12.96
CA GLY A 206 -16.21 7.69 14.24
C GLY A 206 -16.88 7.07 15.48
N LYS A 207 -17.71 6.03 15.31
CA LYS A 207 -18.24 5.26 16.46
C LYS A 207 -17.21 4.23 16.90
N ASN A 208 -16.82 4.25 18.18
CA ASN A 208 -15.93 3.25 18.76
C ASN A 208 -16.56 1.85 18.77
N LEU A 209 -15.83 0.87 18.25
CA LEU A 209 -16.25 -0.53 18.14
C LEU A 209 -15.44 -1.47 19.05
N SER A 210 -14.31 -1.00 19.63
CA SER A 210 -13.48 -1.77 20.55
C SER A 210 -12.84 -0.87 21.61
N PRO A 211 -12.88 -1.25 22.89
CA PRO A 211 -12.19 -0.52 23.94
C PRO A 211 -10.67 -0.76 23.96
N ASP A 212 -10.17 -1.70 23.18
CA ASP A 212 -8.76 -2.09 23.20
C ASP A 212 -7.88 -0.98 22.64
N HIS A 213 -6.88 -0.54 23.38
CA HIS A 213 -5.85 0.39 22.94
C HIS A 213 -4.66 -0.37 22.36
N SER A 214 -4.23 -0.05 21.13
CA SER A 214 -3.21 -0.82 20.42
C SER A 214 -1.95 0.00 20.14
N PRO A 215 -0.76 -0.49 20.58
CA PRO A 215 0.52 0.13 20.23
C PRO A 215 0.75 0.24 18.72
N GLY A 216 0.21 -0.72 17.94
CA GLY A 216 0.32 -0.70 16.48
C GLY A 216 -0.38 0.51 15.87
N LEU A 217 -1.63 0.79 16.28
CA LEU A 217 -2.35 1.97 15.81
C LEU A 217 -1.68 3.27 16.27
N VAL A 218 -1.18 3.31 17.51
CA VAL A 218 -0.44 4.48 18.03
C VAL A 218 0.80 4.76 17.19
N ALA A 219 1.57 3.72 16.86
CA ALA A 219 2.76 3.86 16.03
C ALA A 219 2.44 4.37 14.61
N MET A 220 1.37 3.86 13.99
CA MET A 220 0.95 4.30 12.66
C MET A 220 0.43 5.75 12.63
N ASN A 221 -0.13 6.23 13.74
CA ASN A 221 -0.57 7.63 13.86
C ASN A 221 0.57 8.61 14.19
N ALA A 222 1.74 8.11 14.55
CA ALA A 222 2.91 8.93 14.90
C ALA A 222 3.83 9.25 13.70
N THR A 223 3.45 8.82 12.48
CA THR A 223 4.22 9.01 11.23
C THR A 223 3.99 10.37 10.59
#